data_3e2ae1c31730c7d674d7b707be5bfbb9
#
_entry.id   3e2ae1c31730c7d674d7b707be5bfbb9
#
_cell.length_a   1.000
_cell.length_b   1.000
_cell.length_c   1.000
_cell.angle_alpha   90.00
_cell.angle_beta   90.00
_cell.angle_gamma   90.00
#
_symmetry.space_group_name_H-M   'P 1'
#
loop_
_entity.id
_entity.type
_entity.pdbx_description
1 polymer ?
#
loop_
_entity_poly.entity_id
_entity_poly.type
_entity_poly.pdbx_seq_one_letter_code
_entity_poly.pdbx_strand_id
1 'polypeptide(L)'
;MEFIDKLDSSLTIGDDDYRDFITITIEEKLKNANSGLQAEGTEFLKTIGYLLELVHHIRTLPEGEEYDDERTLGLTRLMEIISKANRQDTYVRYVHQLAQVHSKSKNFTEAAFALALHADLIPFGDNILPAELHFPRQTASARKEQLLNQIVELLASNKFWESALVKSKQMVEHCEKTSYDFKKVCVLDHFFFFFFATSTLLLFSWPRS
;
A
#
# COMPACT_ATOMS: atom_id res chain seq x y z
N MET A 1 -15.03 11.19 9.58
CA MET A 1 -13.81 10.73 8.91
C MET A 1 -12.64 10.50 9.85
N GLU A 2 -12.39 11.33 10.86
CA GLU A 2 -11.54 10.97 12.03
C GLU A 2 -11.93 9.64 12.70
N PHE A 3 -13.10 9.15 12.39
CA PHE A 3 -13.67 7.93 12.90
C PHE A 3 -12.92 6.67 12.43
N ILE A 4 -12.56 6.58 11.15
CA ILE A 4 -11.79 5.45 10.61
C ILE A 4 -10.38 5.44 11.21
N ASP A 5 -9.77 6.61 11.40
CA ASP A 5 -8.46 6.74 12.02
C ASP A 5 -8.46 6.36 13.50
N LYS A 6 -9.57 6.64 14.21
CA LYS A 6 -9.76 6.21 15.60
C LYS A 6 -10.10 4.71 15.69
N LEU A 7 -10.80 4.16 14.72
CA LEU A 7 -11.07 2.72 14.62
C LEU A 7 -9.78 1.91 14.49
N ASP A 8 -8.77 2.46 13.82
CA ASP A 8 -7.49 1.79 13.63
C ASP A 8 -6.64 1.72 14.91
N SER A 9 -6.86 2.62 15.87
CA SER A 9 -6.04 2.75 17.08
C SER A 9 -6.61 2.06 18.32
N SER A 10 -7.89 1.67 18.37
CA SER A 10 -8.50 1.09 19.56
C SER A 10 -9.12 -0.28 19.29
N LEU A 11 -8.64 -1.29 20.02
CA LEU A 11 -9.17 -2.68 20.02
C LEU A 11 -10.65 -2.77 20.45
N THR A 12 -11.19 -1.73 21.08
CA THR A 12 -12.55 -1.68 21.64
C THR A 12 -13.65 -1.34 20.65
N ILE A 13 -13.31 -0.87 19.45
CA ILE A 13 -14.29 -0.37 18.47
C ILE A 13 -14.82 -1.47 17.54
N GLY A 14 -14.36 -2.71 17.69
CA GLY A 14 -14.85 -3.86 16.92
C GLY A 14 -16.00 -4.60 17.57
N ASP A 15 -16.53 -4.13 18.69
CA ASP A 15 -17.60 -4.79 19.40
C ASP A 15 -18.92 -4.66 18.64
N ASP A 16 -19.69 -5.73 18.55
CA ASP A 16 -21.00 -5.76 17.89
C ASP A 16 -21.91 -4.68 18.46
N ASP A 17 -21.88 -4.50 19.79
CA ASP A 17 -22.64 -3.48 20.50
C ASP A 17 -22.33 -2.06 20.02
N TYR A 18 -21.09 -1.78 19.66
CA TYR A 18 -20.69 -0.46 19.16
C TYR A 18 -21.15 -0.23 17.72
N ARG A 19 -21.09 -1.26 16.88
CA ARG A 19 -21.61 -1.21 15.50
C ARG A 19 -23.11 -0.98 15.50
N ASP A 20 -23.83 -1.70 16.34
CA ASP A 20 -25.28 -1.56 16.50
C ASP A 20 -25.64 -0.18 17.01
N PHE A 21 -24.92 0.33 18.01
CA PHE A 21 -25.13 1.69 18.53
C PHE A 21 -24.98 2.77 17.46
N ILE A 22 -23.94 2.70 16.64
CA ILE A 22 -23.72 3.65 15.54
C ILE A 22 -24.82 3.55 14.50
N THR A 23 -25.16 2.32 14.10
CA THR A 23 -26.20 2.07 13.09
C THR A 23 -27.53 2.64 13.56
N ILE A 24 -27.99 2.30 14.76
CA ILE A 24 -29.23 2.78 15.34
C ILE A 24 -29.22 4.31 15.46
N THR A 25 -28.13 4.89 15.96
CA THR A 25 -28.03 6.36 16.16
C THR A 25 -28.14 7.12 14.84
N ILE A 26 -27.49 6.62 13.76
CA ILE A 26 -27.56 7.28 12.46
C ILE A 26 -28.92 7.04 11.80
N GLU A 27 -29.47 5.83 11.89
CA GLU A 27 -30.82 5.54 11.37
C GLU A 27 -31.89 6.41 11.98
N GLU A 28 -31.85 6.65 13.29
CA GLU A 28 -32.77 7.58 13.98
C GLU A 28 -32.65 9.01 13.44
N LYS A 29 -31.43 9.48 13.18
CA LYS A 29 -31.20 10.78 12.55
C LYS A 29 -31.71 10.85 11.13
N LEU A 30 -31.55 9.77 10.35
CA LEU A 30 -31.99 9.69 8.96
C LEU A 30 -33.52 9.63 8.83
N LYS A 31 -34.25 9.03 9.79
CA LYS A 31 -35.72 8.97 9.78
C LYS A 31 -36.38 10.36 9.69
N ASN A 32 -35.72 11.37 10.25
CA ASN A 32 -36.19 12.76 10.26
C ASN A 32 -35.64 13.62 9.11
N ALA A 33 -34.90 13.02 8.18
CA ALA A 33 -34.31 13.72 7.03
C ALA A 33 -35.22 13.64 5.79
N ASN A 34 -34.93 14.48 4.77
CA ASN A 34 -35.59 14.42 3.48
C ASN A 34 -35.27 13.11 2.74
N SER A 35 -36.15 12.68 1.86
CA SER A 35 -36.09 11.39 1.16
C SER A 35 -34.75 11.13 0.39
N GLY A 36 -34.17 12.17 -0.18
CA GLY A 36 -32.86 12.08 -0.85
C GLY A 36 -31.74 11.74 0.14
N LEU A 37 -31.69 12.46 1.24
CA LEU A 37 -30.68 12.23 2.30
C LEU A 37 -30.88 10.87 3.00
N GLN A 38 -32.13 10.38 3.08
CA GLN A 38 -32.42 9.05 3.62
C GLN A 38 -31.80 7.95 2.75
N ALA A 39 -31.96 8.03 1.42
CA ALA A 39 -31.42 7.04 0.50
C ALA A 39 -29.87 7.00 0.52
N GLU A 40 -29.24 8.18 0.42
CA GLU A 40 -27.79 8.30 0.48
C GLU A 40 -27.22 7.89 1.85
N GLY A 41 -27.90 8.26 2.92
CA GLY A 41 -27.52 7.90 4.29
C GLY A 41 -27.63 6.40 4.56
N THR A 42 -28.64 5.73 4.01
CA THR A 42 -28.81 4.27 4.14
C THR A 42 -27.70 3.54 3.39
N GLU A 43 -27.34 3.99 2.19
CA GLU A 43 -26.22 3.40 1.44
C GLU A 43 -24.88 3.63 2.14
N PHE A 44 -24.68 4.83 2.70
CA PHE A 44 -23.52 5.14 3.53
C PHE A 44 -23.42 4.22 4.74
N LEU A 45 -24.53 3.97 5.46
CA LEU A 45 -24.56 3.07 6.62
C LEU A 45 -24.18 1.64 6.24
N LYS A 46 -24.69 1.12 5.12
CA LYS A 46 -24.31 -0.20 4.63
C LYS A 46 -22.82 -0.29 4.35
N THR A 47 -22.26 0.75 3.71
CA THR A 47 -20.81 0.80 3.40
C THR A 47 -19.97 0.85 4.68
N ILE A 48 -20.37 1.65 5.67
CA ILE A 48 -19.68 1.74 6.97
C ILE A 48 -19.81 0.42 7.74
N GLY A 49 -21.00 -0.18 7.79
CA GLY A 49 -21.22 -1.49 8.43
C GLY A 49 -20.30 -2.54 7.86
N TYR A 50 -20.25 -2.67 6.54
CA TYR A 50 -19.36 -3.61 5.86
C TYR A 50 -17.87 -3.32 6.13
N LEU A 51 -17.47 -2.04 6.14
CA LEU A 51 -16.10 -1.65 6.48
C LEU A 51 -15.73 -2.05 7.91
N LEU A 52 -16.63 -1.83 8.86
CA LEU A 52 -16.42 -2.21 10.27
C LEU A 52 -16.29 -3.73 10.44
N GLU A 53 -17.16 -4.50 9.80
CA GLU A 53 -17.07 -5.97 9.79
C GLU A 53 -15.74 -6.44 9.21
N LEU A 54 -15.30 -5.84 8.11
CA LEU A 54 -14.06 -6.22 7.45
C LEU A 54 -12.84 -5.90 8.32
N VAL A 55 -12.81 -4.73 8.97
CA VAL A 55 -11.74 -4.34 9.90
C VAL A 55 -11.72 -5.28 11.11
N HIS A 56 -12.88 -5.59 11.67
CA HIS A 56 -13.00 -6.52 12.79
C HIS A 56 -12.50 -7.91 12.40
N HIS A 57 -12.94 -8.43 11.25
CA HIS A 57 -12.51 -9.72 10.72
C HIS A 57 -10.98 -9.80 10.56
N ILE A 58 -10.36 -8.81 9.91
CA ILE A 58 -8.90 -8.79 9.71
C ILE A 58 -8.15 -8.80 11.07
N ARG A 59 -8.67 -8.12 12.08
CA ARG A 59 -8.05 -8.02 13.41
C ARG A 59 -8.21 -9.28 14.25
N THR A 60 -9.31 -10.00 14.06
CA THR A 60 -9.60 -11.24 14.80
C THR A 60 -8.97 -12.47 14.19
N LEU A 61 -8.43 -12.37 12.97
CA LEU A 61 -7.69 -13.47 12.34
C LEU A 61 -6.48 -13.85 13.20
N PRO A 62 -6.32 -15.15 13.55
CA PRO A 62 -5.16 -15.62 14.29
C PRO A 62 -3.85 -15.33 13.55
N GLU A 63 -2.74 -15.22 14.29
CA GLU A 63 -1.42 -15.15 13.68
C GLU A 63 -1.02 -16.54 13.18
N GLY A 64 -0.74 -16.65 11.87
CA GLY A 64 -0.33 -17.90 11.23
C GLY A 64 -0.32 -17.76 9.72
N GLU A 65 0.60 -18.47 9.05
CA GLU A 65 0.72 -18.47 7.58
C GLU A 65 -0.57 -18.99 6.91
N GLU A 66 -1.33 -19.83 7.56
CA GLU A 66 -2.61 -20.37 7.08
C GLU A 66 -3.71 -19.31 6.91
N TYR A 67 -3.59 -18.16 7.61
CA TYR A 67 -4.54 -17.04 7.53
C TYR A 67 -4.05 -15.88 6.66
N ASP A 68 -2.85 -15.97 6.10
CA ASP A 68 -2.26 -14.87 5.33
C ASP A 68 -3.04 -14.56 4.05
N ASP A 69 -3.58 -15.57 3.37
CA ASP A 69 -4.41 -15.38 2.18
C ASP A 69 -5.71 -14.65 2.54
N GLU A 70 -6.35 -15.05 3.64
CA GLU A 70 -7.59 -14.44 4.10
C GLU A 70 -7.35 -12.99 4.56
N ARG A 71 -6.25 -12.76 5.28
CA ARG A 71 -5.80 -11.42 5.68
C ARG A 71 -5.51 -10.53 4.47
N THR A 72 -4.81 -11.06 3.47
CA THR A 72 -4.51 -10.36 2.20
C THR A 72 -5.79 -9.97 1.47
N LEU A 73 -6.74 -10.90 1.34
CA LEU A 73 -8.03 -10.64 0.71
C LEU A 73 -8.83 -9.58 1.48
N GLY A 74 -8.85 -9.66 2.80
CA GLY A 74 -9.50 -8.67 3.65
C GLY A 74 -8.90 -7.27 3.49
N LEU A 75 -7.57 -7.16 3.55
CA LEU A 75 -6.84 -5.90 3.34
C LEU A 75 -7.11 -5.31 1.96
N THR A 76 -7.10 -6.12 0.91
CA THR A 76 -7.37 -5.68 -0.47
C THR A 76 -8.77 -5.10 -0.61
N ARG A 77 -9.78 -5.77 -0.06
CA ARG A 77 -11.17 -5.28 -0.05
C ARG A 77 -11.32 -3.97 0.73
N LEU A 78 -10.65 -3.88 1.88
CA LEU A 78 -10.62 -2.68 2.70
C LEU A 78 -10.00 -1.50 1.96
N MET A 79 -8.87 -1.73 1.29
CA MET A 79 -8.20 -0.73 0.45
C MET A 79 -9.09 -0.26 -0.70
N GLU A 80 -9.87 -1.12 -1.32
CA GLU A 80 -10.83 -0.74 -2.37
C GLU A 80 -11.89 0.23 -1.85
N ILE A 81 -12.46 -0.02 -0.67
CA ILE A 81 -13.46 0.87 -0.06
C ILE A 81 -12.83 2.22 0.29
N ILE A 82 -11.65 2.22 0.90
CA ILE A 82 -10.94 3.43 1.32
C ILE A 82 -10.53 4.28 0.12
N SER A 83 -10.11 3.63 -0.97
CA SER A 83 -9.80 4.31 -2.23
C SER A 83 -11.02 5.04 -2.80
N LYS A 84 -12.20 4.40 -2.81
CA LYS A 84 -13.47 5.02 -3.22
C LYS A 84 -13.87 6.20 -2.33
N ALA A 85 -13.49 6.15 -1.04
CA ALA A 85 -13.72 7.23 -0.09
C ALA A 85 -12.68 8.37 -0.22
N ASN A 86 -11.73 8.28 -1.14
CA ASN A 86 -10.66 9.25 -1.40
C ASN A 86 -9.80 9.59 -0.15
N ARG A 87 -9.51 8.56 0.68
CA ARG A 87 -8.70 8.70 1.91
C ARG A 87 -7.31 8.11 1.69
N GLN A 88 -6.44 8.92 1.06
CA GLN A 88 -5.10 8.48 0.68
C GLN A 88 -4.21 8.13 1.88
N ASP A 89 -4.28 8.91 2.96
CA ASP A 89 -3.54 8.69 4.20
C ASP A 89 -3.83 7.30 4.81
N THR A 90 -5.11 6.97 4.93
CA THR A 90 -5.54 5.67 5.44
C THR A 90 -5.21 4.55 4.46
N TYR A 91 -5.39 4.79 3.15
CA TYR A 91 -5.03 3.85 2.10
C TYR A 91 -3.55 3.45 2.16
N VAL A 92 -2.66 4.44 2.28
CA VAL A 92 -1.21 4.20 2.37
C VAL A 92 -0.84 3.33 3.58
N ARG A 93 -1.49 3.52 4.73
CA ARG A 93 -1.26 2.66 5.90
C ARG A 93 -1.59 1.20 5.61
N TYR A 94 -2.72 0.92 4.96
CA TYR A 94 -3.10 -0.45 4.60
C TYR A 94 -2.23 -1.05 3.50
N VAL A 95 -1.73 -0.23 2.55
CA VAL A 95 -0.71 -0.64 1.58
C VAL A 95 0.53 -1.19 2.29
N HIS A 96 1.05 -0.47 3.29
CA HIS A 96 2.21 -0.91 4.05
C HIS A 96 1.92 -2.13 4.93
N GLN A 97 0.72 -2.24 5.47
CA GLN A 97 0.29 -3.42 6.21
C GLN A 97 0.23 -4.65 5.30
N LEU A 98 -0.31 -4.51 4.09
CA LEU A 98 -0.33 -5.56 3.06
C LEU A 98 1.10 -5.99 2.68
N ALA A 99 1.99 -5.02 2.41
CA ALA A 99 3.39 -5.30 2.12
C ALA A 99 4.08 -6.05 3.27
N GLN A 100 3.73 -5.73 4.53
CA GLN A 100 4.27 -6.42 5.69
C GLN A 100 3.76 -7.87 5.81
N VAL A 101 2.48 -8.13 5.51
CA VAL A 101 1.92 -9.50 5.47
C VAL A 101 2.70 -10.32 4.45
N HIS A 102 2.82 -9.82 3.21
CA HIS A 102 3.57 -10.52 2.17
C HIS A 102 5.06 -10.74 2.52
N SER A 103 5.69 -9.76 3.19
CA SER A 103 7.09 -9.89 3.62
C SER A 103 7.26 -10.97 4.70
N LYS A 104 6.32 -11.09 5.64
CA LYS A 104 6.31 -12.15 6.68
C LYS A 104 6.19 -13.53 6.05
N SER A 105 5.32 -13.68 5.05
CA SER A 105 5.12 -14.92 4.29
C SER A 105 6.23 -15.16 3.26
N LYS A 106 7.31 -14.35 3.25
CA LYS A 106 8.42 -14.41 2.29
C LYS A 106 8.00 -14.19 0.82
N ASN A 107 6.84 -13.62 0.60
CA ASN A 107 6.30 -13.25 -0.70
C ASN A 107 6.78 -11.85 -1.11
N PHE A 108 8.09 -11.70 -1.25
CA PHE A 108 8.73 -10.38 -1.42
C PHE A 108 8.34 -9.69 -2.73
N THR A 109 7.99 -10.46 -3.75
CA THR A 109 7.49 -9.91 -5.02
C THR A 109 6.17 -9.19 -4.83
N GLU A 110 5.22 -9.83 -4.14
CA GLU A 110 3.92 -9.22 -3.82
C GLU A 110 4.07 -8.04 -2.85
N ALA A 111 5.01 -8.13 -1.90
CA ALA A 111 5.35 -7.01 -1.03
C ALA A 111 5.85 -5.80 -1.84
N ALA A 112 6.69 -6.03 -2.85
CA ALA A 112 7.18 -4.98 -3.74
C ALA A 112 6.05 -4.35 -4.57
N PHE A 113 5.12 -5.15 -5.10
CA PHE A 113 3.95 -4.64 -5.82
C PHE A 113 3.00 -3.86 -4.90
N ALA A 114 2.81 -4.30 -3.67
CA ALA A 114 2.05 -3.54 -2.69
C ALA A 114 2.70 -2.17 -2.43
N LEU A 115 4.02 -2.11 -2.18
CA LEU A 115 4.73 -0.83 -2.01
C LEU A 115 4.67 0.06 -3.25
N ALA A 116 4.61 -0.52 -4.45
CA ALA A 116 4.47 0.23 -5.69
C ALA A 116 3.17 1.05 -5.72
N LEU A 117 2.08 0.58 -5.11
CA LEU A 117 0.83 1.33 -4.99
C LEU A 117 1.04 2.66 -4.25
N HIS A 118 1.86 2.68 -3.19
CA HIS A 118 2.20 3.92 -2.49
C HIS A 118 3.10 4.82 -3.37
N ALA A 119 4.13 4.26 -4.01
CA ALA A 119 5.03 5.01 -4.86
C ALA A 119 4.29 5.67 -6.04
N ASP A 120 3.28 5.02 -6.60
CA ASP A 120 2.51 5.53 -7.73
C ASP A 120 1.55 6.67 -7.34
N LEU A 121 1.18 6.79 -6.04
CA LEU A 121 0.42 7.93 -5.52
C LEU A 121 1.27 9.21 -5.38
N ILE A 122 2.58 9.09 -5.26
CA ILE A 122 3.47 10.23 -5.03
C ILE A 122 4.05 10.69 -6.37
N PRO A 123 3.75 11.91 -6.85
CA PRO A 123 4.44 12.47 -8.01
C PRO A 123 5.87 12.88 -7.64
N PHE A 124 6.78 12.84 -8.59
CA PHE A 124 8.07 13.50 -8.41
C PHE A 124 7.86 15.02 -8.30
N GLY A 125 8.44 15.63 -7.28
CA GLY A 125 8.31 17.08 -7.04
C GLY A 125 8.97 17.52 -5.73
N ASP A 126 9.08 18.83 -5.56
CA ASP A 126 9.72 19.45 -4.39
C ASP A 126 8.73 19.71 -3.24
N ASN A 127 7.47 19.31 -3.40
CA ASN A 127 6.47 19.44 -2.36
C ASN A 127 6.92 18.69 -1.11
N ILE A 128 6.83 19.35 0.04
CA ILE A 128 7.20 18.76 1.32
C ILE A 128 6.02 17.93 1.84
N LEU A 129 6.24 16.64 2.00
CA LEU A 129 5.29 15.72 2.60
C LEU A 129 5.51 15.66 4.12
N PRO A 130 4.44 15.60 4.92
CA PRO A 130 4.54 15.43 6.37
C PRO A 130 5.20 14.09 6.72
N ALA A 131 5.65 13.95 7.97
CA ALA A 131 6.09 12.64 8.47
C ALA A 131 4.90 11.68 8.49
N GLU A 132 5.09 10.47 7.95
CA GLU A 132 4.06 9.45 7.83
C GLU A 132 4.69 8.06 7.91
N LEU A 133 4.08 7.16 8.69
CA LEU A 133 4.64 5.81 8.95
C LEU A 133 6.10 5.91 9.45
N HIS A 134 7.03 5.29 8.73
CA HIS A 134 8.47 5.35 9.03
C HIS A 134 9.21 6.42 8.22
N PHE A 135 8.51 7.18 7.38
CA PHE A 135 9.11 8.24 6.58
C PHE A 135 9.15 9.56 7.35
N PRO A 136 10.30 10.24 7.42
CA PRO A 136 10.40 11.57 8.01
C PRO A 136 9.72 12.61 7.09
N ARG A 137 9.60 13.82 7.59
CA ARG A 137 9.22 14.97 6.77
C ARG A 137 10.28 15.21 5.71
N GLN A 138 9.91 15.10 4.43
CA GLN A 138 10.83 15.18 3.29
C GLN A 138 10.10 15.55 2.02
N THR A 139 10.85 15.81 0.93
CA THR A 139 10.25 16.11 -0.38
C THR A 139 9.56 14.87 -0.96
N ALA A 140 8.57 15.11 -1.84
CA ALA A 140 7.87 14.04 -2.53
C ALA A 140 8.84 13.19 -3.36
N SER A 141 9.80 13.81 -4.06
CA SER A 141 10.85 13.10 -4.80
C SER A 141 11.69 12.20 -3.90
N ALA A 142 12.15 12.70 -2.73
CA ALA A 142 12.95 11.90 -1.81
C ALA A 142 12.18 10.68 -1.26
N ARG A 143 10.88 10.85 -0.92
CA ARG A 143 10.04 9.74 -0.47
C ARG A 143 9.82 8.71 -1.56
N LYS A 144 9.52 9.18 -2.78
CA LYS A 144 9.33 8.30 -3.93
C LYS A 144 10.59 7.53 -4.27
N GLU A 145 11.75 8.18 -4.25
CA GLU A 145 13.05 7.52 -4.48
C GLU A 145 13.32 6.43 -3.42
N GLN A 146 13.04 6.69 -2.14
CA GLN A 146 13.18 5.68 -1.09
C GLN A 146 12.29 4.47 -1.33
N LEU A 147 11.02 4.68 -1.69
CA LEU A 147 10.09 3.60 -2.02
C LEU A 147 10.55 2.81 -3.24
N LEU A 148 10.94 3.50 -4.31
CA LEU A 148 11.41 2.84 -5.54
C LEU A 148 12.67 2.01 -5.29
N ASN A 149 13.61 2.50 -4.46
CA ASN A 149 14.78 1.72 -4.07
C ASN A 149 14.40 0.44 -3.32
N GLN A 150 13.51 0.50 -2.34
CA GLN A 150 13.00 -0.68 -1.63
C GLN A 150 12.32 -1.68 -2.58
N ILE A 151 11.49 -1.17 -3.50
CA ILE A 151 10.80 -1.99 -4.49
C ILE A 151 11.80 -2.70 -5.41
N VAL A 152 12.79 -1.97 -5.91
CA VAL A 152 13.84 -2.52 -6.80
C VAL A 152 14.65 -3.58 -6.07
N GLU A 153 15.06 -3.36 -4.83
CA GLU A 153 15.79 -4.33 -4.02
C GLU A 153 14.97 -5.62 -3.80
N LEU A 154 13.69 -5.51 -3.46
CA LEU A 154 12.81 -6.66 -3.27
C LEU A 154 12.62 -7.45 -4.58
N LEU A 155 12.35 -6.77 -5.69
CA LEU A 155 12.17 -7.40 -7.01
C LEU A 155 13.46 -8.05 -7.50
N ALA A 156 14.58 -7.36 -7.38
CA ALA A 156 15.88 -7.85 -7.83
C ALA A 156 16.33 -9.07 -7.03
N SER A 157 16.17 -9.06 -5.70
CA SER A 157 16.50 -10.19 -4.83
C SER A 157 15.68 -11.44 -5.14
N ASN A 158 14.48 -11.27 -5.69
CA ASN A 158 13.58 -12.35 -6.07
C ASN A 158 13.62 -12.66 -7.59
N LYS A 159 14.60 -12.15 -8.31
CA LYS A 159 14.82 -12.41 -9.74
C LYS A 159 13.72 -11.87 -10.67
N PHE A 160 12.91 -10.92 -10.22
CA PHE A 160 11.93 -10.21 -11.04
C PHE A 160 12.58 -9.00 -11.75
N TRP A 161 13.57 -9.30 -12.59
CA TRP A 161 14.46 -8.32 -13.20
C TRP A 161 13.74 -7.30 -14.09
N GLU A 162 12.77 -7.75 -14.90
CA GLU A 162 12.01 -6.87 -15.79
C GLU A 162 11.25 -5.80 -15.02
N SER A 163 10.55 -6.19 -13.95
CA SER A 163 9.81 -5.25 -13.11
C SER A 163 10.75 -4.32 -12.33
N ALA A 164 11.88 -4.83 -11.84
CA ALA A 164 12.91 -4.02 -11.20
C ALA A 164 13.48 -2.97 -12.18
N LEU A 165 13.75 -3.37 -13.42
CA LEU A 165 14.23 -2.49 -14.49
C LEU A 165 13.23 -1.35 -14.78
N VAL A 166 11.95 -1.67 -14.89
CA VAL A 166 10.90 -0.66 -15.13
C VAL A 166 10.86 0.38 -14.03
N LYS A 167 10.91 -0.05 -12.75
CA LYS A 167 10.87 0.88 -11.61
C LYS A 167 12.16 1.71 -11.49
N SER A 168 13.33 1.13 -11.76
CA SER A 168 14.58 1.89 -11.77
C SER A 168 14.64 2.89 -12.92
N LYS A 169 14.11 2.56 -14.09
CA LYS A 169 14.03 3.50 -15.21
C LYS A 169 13.28 4.78 -14.85
N GLN A 170 12.24 4.70 -14.03
CA GLN A 170 11.54 5.88 -13.53
C GLN A 170 12.45 6.81 -12.72
N MET A 171 13.36 6.24 -11.91
CA MET A 171 14.35 7.03 -11.15
C MET A 171 15.39 7.66 -12.07
N VAL A 172 15.92 6.90 -13.04
CA VAL A 172 16.89 7.39 -14.01
C VAL A 172 16.31 8.58 -14.79
N GLU A 173 15.11 8.45 -15.33
CA GLU A 173 14.43 9.52 -16.07
C GLU A 173 14.21 10.77 -15.22
N HIS A 174 13.91 10.60 -13.93
CA HIS A 174 13.80 11.74 -13.02
C HIS A 174 15.15 12.39 -12.76
N CYS A 175 16.20 11.60 -12.50
CA CYS A 175 17.56 12.10 -12.27
C CYS A 175 18.12 12.84 -13.50
N GLU A 176 17.87 12.35 -14.70
CA GLU A 176 18.33 13.00 -15.94
C GLU A 176 17.59 14.29 -16.25
N LYS A 177 16.26 14.28 -16.11
CA LYS A 177 15.41 15.38 -16.61
C LYS A 177 15.20 16.50 -15.57
N THR A 178 15.27 16.19 -14.29
CA THR A 178 14.83 17.10 -13.24
C THR A 178 15.96 17.44 -12.25
N SER A 179 16.62 16.44 -11.68
CA SER A 179 17.64 16.67 -10.66
C SER A 179 19.05 16.81 -11.23
N TYR A 180 19.27 16.43 -12.48
CA TYR A 180 20.60 16.40 -13.16
C TYR A 180 21.67 15.66 -12.33
N ASP A 181 21.28 14.70 -11.49
CA ASP A 181 22.19 13.93 -10.64
C ASP A 181 22.77 12.71 -11.37
N PHE A 182 23.71 13.02 -12.26
CA PHE A 182 24.37 11.98 -13.06
C PHE A 182 25.17 10.97 -12.23
N LYS A 183 25.53 11.28 -10.98
CA LYS A 183 26.18 10.29 -10.09
C LYS A 183 25.21 9.19 -9.70
N LYS A 184 23.96 9.55 -9.37
CA LYS A 184 22.89 8.56 -9.11
C LYS A 184 22.57 7.74 -10.35
N VAL A 185 22.52 8.37 -11.54
CA VAL A 185 22.32 7.67 -12.81
C VAL A 185 23.40 6.61 -13.01
N CYS A 186 24.69 6.97 -12.87
CA CYS A 186 25.79 6.02 -13.00
C CYS A 186 25.72 4.85 -11.99
N VAL A 187 25.29 5.10 -10.77
CA VAL A 187 25.13 4.02 -9.76
C VAL A 187 23.99 3.08 -10.17
N LEU A 188 22.88 3.61 -10.64
CA LEU A 188 21.73 2.82 -11.10
C LEU A 188 22.10 2.00 -12.36
N ASP A 189 22.77 2.60 -13.32
CA ASP A 189 23.25 1.93 -14.54
C ASP A 189 24.27 0.83 -14.20
N HIS A 190 25.20 1.08 -13.26
CA HIS A 190 26.16 0.08 -12.81
C HIS A 190 25.47 -1.08 -12.10
N PHE A 191 24.46 -0.82 -11.30
CA PHE A 191 23.63 -1.83 -10.66
C PHE A 191 22.95 -2.71 -11.73
N PHE A 192 22.42 -2.11 -12.80
CA PHE A 192 21.84 -2.83 -13.94
C PHE A 192 22.85 -3.68 -14.69
N PHE A 193 24.01 -3.11 -14.99
CA PHE A 193 25.05 -3.83 -15.71
C PHE A 193 25.54 -5.06 -14.94
N PHE A 194 25.73 -4.91 -13.64
CA PHE A 194 26.13 -6.02 -12.76
C PHE A 194 25.06 -7.11 -12.70
N PHE A 195 23.80 -6.73 -12.60
CA PHE A 195 22.69 -7.69 -12.58
C PHE A 195 22.49 -8.39 -13.93
N PHE A 196 22.61 -7.70 -15.03
CA PHE A 196 22.49 -8.28 -16.37
C PHE A 196 23.65 -9.24 -16.64
N ALA A 197 24.86 -8.89 -16.24
CA ALA A 197 26.04 -9.73 -16.39
C ALA A 197 25.93 -11.02 -15.57
N THR A 198 25.43 -10.95 -14.33
CA THR A 198 25.23 -12.14 -13.51
C THR A 198 24.08 -13.03 -14.00
N SER A 199 22.99 -12.46 -14.51
CA SER A 199 21.88 -13.22 -15.10
C SER A 199 22.28 -13.93 -16.39
N THR A 200 23.06 -13.29 -17.27
CA THR A 200 23.56 -13.91 -18.51
C THR A 200 24.58 -15.01 -18.20
N LEU A 201 25.44 -14.84 -17.21
CA LEU A 201 26.38 -15.90 -16.81
C LEU A 201 25.66 -17.14 -16.24
N LEU A 202 24.56 -16.97 -15.52
CA LEU A 202 23.75 -18.10 -15.05
C LEU A 202 23.01 -18.84 -16.18
N LEU A 203 22.62 -18.14 -17.24
CA LEU A 203 22.01 -18.75 -18.44
C LEU A 203 23.02 -19.54 -19.29
N PHE A 204 24.30 -19.17 -19.27
CA PHE A 204 25.36 -19.87 -20.00
C PHE A 204 25.98 -21.06 -19.23
N SER A 205 25.69 -21.18 -17.93
CA SER A 205 26.18 -22.28 -17.07
C SER A 205 25.26 -23.52 -17.04
N TRP A 206 24.23 -23.58 -17.88
CA TRP A 206 23.38 -24.76 -17.99
C TRP A 206 24.14 -25.87 -18.73
N PRO A 207 24.36 -27.04 -18.12
CA PRO A 207 25.00 -28.15 -18.83
C PRO A 207 24.09 -28.60 -19.98
N ARG A 208 24.61 -28.53 -21.18
CA ARG A 208 23.99 -29.17 -22.35
C ARG A 208 24.15 -30.67 -22.17
N SER A 209 23.08 -31.32 -21.68
CA SER A 209 22.94 -32.79 -21.74
C SER A 209 22.38 -33.20 -23.07
#